data_db43cf216870882dffa58805a13a72a9
#
_entry.id   db43cf216870882dffa58805a13a72a9
#
_cell.length_a   1.000
_cell.length_b   1.000
_cell.length_c   1.000
_cell.angle_alpha   90.00
_cell.angle_beta   90.00
_cell.angle_gamma   90.00
#
_symmetry.space_group_name_H-M   'P 1'
#
loop_
_entity.id
_entity.type
_entity.pdbx_description
1 polymer ?
#
loop_
_entity_poly.entity_id
_entity_poly.type
_entity_poly.pdbx_seq_one_letter_code
_entity_poly.pdbx_strand_id
1 'polypeptide(L)'
;MNDMYDNIEDKKSREEYTMLSKYRIKELRNNANISQDKLSEIIGVSRIQIIRWEKITKDNDAVIDSLYKNRMCRYFRVPLRKLYNCEYQEIVDIAKKDAIHIMKNAPKENRCDLTNVINSLSELMTQVSTNTECTEDTLDLIENKLYEIVKLGKYDIFVLFDFLSERKLQKKTLSSEITEEIKAFLSCF
;
A
#
# COMPACT_ATOMS: atom_id res chain seq x y z
N MET A 1 26.73 8.96 37.06
CA MET A 1 27.36 8.23 35.92
C MET A 1 26.46 7.14 35.33
N ASN A 2 25.20 7.00 35.81
CA ASN A 2 24.25 5.95 35.31
C ASN A 2 23.28 6.41 34.21
N ASP A 3 23.12 7.73 34.02
CA ASP A 3 22.08 8.23 33.06
C ASP A 3 22.43 8.08 31.57
N MET A 4 23.68 7.73 31.28
CA MET A 4 24.18 7.64 29.91
C MET A 4 23.98 6.22 29.32
N TYR A 5 23.95 5.19 30.17
CA TYR A 5 23.73 3.78 29.74
C TYR A 5 22.25 3.45 29.51
N ASP A 6 21.37 3.99 30.34
CA ASP A 6 19.90 3.79 30.20
C ASP A 6 19.37 4.37 28.87
N ASN A 7 19.96 5.47 28.38
CA ASN A 7 19.58 6.08 27.10
C ASN A 7 19.99 5.26 25.87
N ILE A 8 21.08 4.47 25.96
CA ILE A 8 21.59 3.68 24.82
C ILE A 8 20.80 2.39 24.66
N GLU A 9 20.47 1.72 25.77
CA GLU A 9 19.66 0.50 25.74
C GLU A 9 18.21 0.80 25.31
N ASP A 10 17.63 1.90 25.81
CA ASP A 10 16.27 2.32 25.44
C ASP A 10 16.20 2.76 23.95
N LYS A 11 17.25 3.37 23.42
CA LYS A 11 17.36 3.73 22.00
C LYS A 11 17.51 2.50 21.12
N LYS A 12 18.35 1.55 21.51
CA LYS A 12 18.58 0.30 20.78
C LYS A 12 17.32 -0.60 20.78
N SER A 13 16.63 -0.69 21.91
CA SER A 13 15.36 -1.42 21.99
C SER A 13 14.26 -0.75 21.18
N ARG A 14 14.22 0.58 21.10
CA ARG A 14 13.27 1.34 20.26
C ARG A 14 13.53 1.16 18.77
N GLU A 15 14.81 1.15 18.36
CA GLU A 15 15.20 0.90 16.97
C GLU A 15 14.86 -0.54 16.55
N GLU A 16 15.16 -1.52 17.40
CA GLU A 16 14.85 -2.93 17.18
C GLU A 16 13.33 -3.19 17.09
N TYR A 17 12.53 -2.52 17.95
CA TYR A 17 11.06 -2.60 17.93
C TYR A 17 10.47 -1.95 16.67
N THR A 18 11.10 -0.89 16.16
CA THR A 18 10.67 -0.22 14.94
C THR A 18 10.94 -1.09 13.70
N MET A 19 12.02 -1.85 13.68
CA MET A 19 12.34 -2.80 12.61
C MET A 19 11.35 -3.97 12.51
N LEU A 20 10.76 -4.38 13.64
CA LEU A 20 9.81 -5.50 13.72
C LEU A 20 8.36 -5.09 13.41
N SER A 21 8.03 -3.82 13.44
CA SER A 21 6.66 -3.35 13.17
C SER A 21 6.28 -3.54 11.71
N LYS A 22 5.08 -4.06 11.44
CA LYS A 22 4.53 -4.23 10.09
C LYS A 22 4.19 -2.89 9.43
N TYR A 23 3.82 -1.89 10.23
CA TYR A 23 3.39 -0.57 9.75
C TYR A 23 4.19 0.56 10.42
N ARG A 24 4.40 1.64 9.69
CA ARG A 24 5.12 2.84 10.16
C ARG A 24 4.21 3.85 10.89
N ILE A 25 3.08 3.40 11.44
CA ILE A 25 2.06 4.27 12.07
C ILE A 25 2.67 5.12 13.19
N LYS A 26 3.44 4.49 14.10
CA LYS A 26 4.09 5.17 15.21
C LYS A 26 5.09 6.23 14.74
N GLU A 27 5.88 5.90 13.73
CA GLU A 27 6.84 6.83 13.12
C GLU A 27 6.12 8.02 12.49
N LEU A 28 5.14 7.76 11.62
CA LEU A 28 4.35 8.81 10.95
C LEU A 28 3.63 9.71 11.95
N ARG A 29 3.06 9.13 13.02
CA ARG A 29 2.42 9.88 14.10
C ARG A 29 3.41 10.78 14.84
N ASN A 30 4.58 10.26 15.18
CA ASN A 30 5.62 11.03 15.87
C ASN A 30 6.15 12.17 15.00
N ASN A 31 6.35 11.93 13.70
CA ASN A 31 6.77 12.96 12.74
C ASN A 31 5.72 14.07 12.59
N ALA A 32 4.43 13.72 12.73
CA ALA A 32 3.34 14.69 12.74
C ALA A 32 3.14 15.37 14.12
N ASN A 33 3.93 15.03 15.14
CA ASN A 33 3.84 15.55 16.50
C ASN A 33 2.44 15.41 17.15
N ILE A 34 1.75 14.29 16.91
CA ILE A 34 0.42 14.03 17.47
C ILE A 34 0.43 12.85 18.45
N SER A 35 -0.47 12.90 19.45
CA SER A 35 -0.67 11.81 20.41
C SER A 35 -1.47 10.65 19.77
N GLN A 36 -1.44 9.48 20.43
CA GLN A 36 -2.30 8.35 20.04
C GLN A 36 -3.79 8.70 20.16
N ASP A 37 -4.17 9.50 21.16
CA ASP A 37 -5.53 9.99 21.33
C ASP A 37 -5.95 10.85 20.13
N LYS A 38 -5.07 11.78 19.72
CA LYS A 38 -5.34 12.64 18.57
C LYS A 38 -5.45 11.86 17.26
N LEU A 39 -4.57 10.88 17.05
CA LEU A 39 -4.66 10.01 15.87
C LEU A 39 -5.98 9.19 15.91
N SER A 40 -6.39 8.69 17.08
CA SER A 40 -7.62 7.92 17.22
C SER A 40 -8.87 8.73 16.85
N GLU A 41 -8.94 9.99 17.25
CA GLU A 41 -10.00 10.93 16.84
C GLU A 41 -10.03 11.13 15.31
N ILE A 42 -8.87 11.38 14.71
CA ILE A 42 -8.73 11.64 13.27
C ILE A 42 -9.16 10.43 12.44
N ILE A 43 -8.73 9.24 12.84
CA ILE A 43 -9.01 8.00 12.13
C ILE A 43 -10.43 7.48 12.43
N GLY A 44 -11.03 7.88 13.57
CA GLY A 44 -12.36 7.43 14.00
C GLY A 44 -12.34 6.02 14.60
N VAL A 45 -11.36 5.74 15.45
CA VAL A 45 -11.21 4.48 16.19
C VAL A 45 -10.87 4.74 17.65
N SER A 46 -10.85 3.72 18.51
CA SER A 46 -10.40 3.89 19.89
C SER A 46 -8.87 4.04 19.96
N ARG A 47 -8.37 4.73 20.99
CA ARG A 47 -6.93 4.79 21.29
C ARG A 47 -6.31 3.40 21.45
N ILE A 48 -7.04 2.46 22.08
CA ILE A 48 -6.58 1.08 22.24
C ILE A 48 -6.32 0.43 20.88
N GLN A 49 -7.13 0.73 19.88
CA GLN A 49 -6.95 0.22 18.52
C GLN A 49 -5.68 0.79 17.88
N ILE A 50 -5.38 2.07 18.05
CA ILE A 50 -4.11 2.68 17.59
C ILE A 50 -2.91 1.99 18.24
N ILE A 51 -2.95 1.80 19.57
CA ILE A 51 -1.88 1.10 20.30
C ILE A 51 -1.66 -0.31 19.75
N ARG A 52 -2.74 -1.06 19.46
CA ARG A 52 -2.66 -2.40 18.86
C ARG A 52 -2.02 -2.35 17.48
N TRP A 53 -2.41 -1.40 16.62
CA TRP A 53 -1.89 -1.26 15.27
C TRP A 53 -0.41 -0.87 15.25
N GLU A 54 0.04 -0.02 16.16
CA GLU A 54 1.45 0.36 16.31
C GLU A 54 2.33 -0.83 16.75
N LYS A 55 1.71 -1.89 17.30
CA LYS A 55 2.39 -3.11 17.80
C LYS A 55 2.29 -4.32 16.87
N ILE A 56 1.62 -4.21 15.73
CA ILE A 56 1.54 -5.32 14.76
C ILE A 56 2.95 -5.54 14.18
N THR A 57 3.50 -6.73 14.38
CA THR A 57 4.79 -7.15 13.85
C THR A 57 4.66 -7.77 12.45
N LYS A 58 5.78 -7.91 11.72
CA LYS A 58 5.79 -8.43 10.33
C LYS A 58 5.31 -9.88 10.25
N ASP A 59 5.58 -10.67 11.27
CA ASP A 59 5.19 -12.08 11.41
C ASP A 59 3.74 -12.28 11.90
N ASN A 60 3.04 -11.20 12.24
CA ASN A 60 1.66 -11.26 12.67
C ASN A 60 0.71 -11.14 11.46
N ASP A 61 -0.25 -12.06 11.34
CA ASP A 61 -1.26 -12.08 10.27
C ASP A 61 -2.31 -10.98 10.40
N ALA A 62 -2.34 -10.26 11.54
CA ALA A 62 -3.28 -9.16 11.73
C ALA A 62 -3.12 -8.08 10.66
N VAL A 63 -4.23 -7.71 10.04
CA VAL A 63 -4.30 -6.69 8.98
C VAL A 63 -5.21 -5.56 9.43
N ILE A 64 -4.78 -4.34 9.14
CA ILE A 64 -5.61 -3.15 9.32
C ILE A 64 -6.56 -3.07 8.12
N ASP A 65 -7.85 -2.84 8.39
CA ASP A 65 -8.86 -2.64 7.35
C ASP A 65 -8.46 -1.51 6.38
N SER A 66 -8.76 -1.72 5.10
CA SER A 66 -8.41 -0.79 4.02
C SER A 66 -8.97 0.61 4.24
N LEU A 67 -10.16 0.73 4.85
CA LEU A 67 -10.76 2.01 5.19
C LEU A 67 -9.84 2.84 6.11
N TYR A 68 -9.31 2.22 7.15
CA TYR A 68 -8.46 2.93 8.11
C TYR A 68 -7.06 3.19 7.56
N LYS A 69 -6.50 2.26 6.78
CA LYS A 69 -5.25 2.50 6.02
C LYS A 69 -5.39 3.72 5.12
N ASN A 70 -6.47 3.80 4.35
CA ASN A 70 -6.75 4.94 3.49
C ASN A 70 -6.91 6.26 4.26
N ARG A 71 -7.57 6.26 5.43
CA ARG A 71 -7.68 7.45 6.28
C ARG A 71 -6.32 7.91 6.78
N MET A 72 -5.45 6.98 7.20
CA MET A 72 -4.07 7.28 7.62
C MET A 72 -3.24 7.85 6.46
N CYS A 73 -3.28 7.23 5.29
CA CYS A 73 -2.59 7.71 4.09
C CYS A 73 -3.00 9.15 3.74
N ARG A 74 -4.30 9.44 3.79
CA ARG A 74 -4.83 10.79 3.53
C ARG A 74 -4.37 11.80 4.57
N TYR A 75 -4.41 11.43 5.84
CA TYR A 75 -4.00 12.33 6.92
C TYR A 75 -2.51 12.63 6.89
N PHE A 76 -1.68 11.58 6.80
CA PHE A 76 -0.22 11.73 6.74
C PHE A 76 0.29 12.20 5.37
N ARG A 77 -0.57 12.26 4.36
CA ARG A 77 -0.21 12.59 2.97
C ARG A 77 0.90 11.71 2.42
N VAL A 78 0.75 10.41 2.61
CA VAL A 78 1.68 9.39 2.10
C VAL A 78 0.93 8.35 1.27
N PRO A 79 1.55 7.77 0.21
CA PRO A 79 0.98 6.63 -0.50
C PRO A 79 0.95 5.39 0.41
N LEU A 80 0.11 4.40 0.05
CA LEU A 80 -0.12 3.23 0.89
C LEU A 80 1.17 2.44 1.18
N ARG A 81 2.06 2.30 0.17
CA ARG A 81 3.37 1.63 0.35
C ARG A 81 4.21 2.25 1.46
N LYS A 82 4.11 3.57 1.70
CA LYS A 82 4.85 4.26 2.77
C LYS A 82 4.26 4.04 4.17
N LEU A 83 3.04 3.51 4.27
CA LEU A 83 2.46 3.08 5.53
C LEU A 83 3.04 1.75 6.02
N TYR A 84 3.57 0.92 5.11
CA TYR A 84 4.21 -0.34 5.45
C TYR A 84 5.69 -0.13 5.83
N ASN A 85 6.16 -0.88 6.80
CA ASN A 85 7.55 -0.90 7.22
C ASN A 85 8.28 -2.07 6.54
N CYS A 86 8.48 -1.95 5.24
CA CYS A 86 9.11 -2.97 4.42
C CYS A 86 9.98 -2.34 3.33
N GLU A 87 10.89 -3.12 2.79
CA GLU A 87 11.68 -2.78 1.63
C GLU A 87 10.78 -2.69 0.38
N TYR A 88 11.19 -1.90 -0.62
CA TYR A 88 10.41 -1.77 -1.85
C TYR A 88 10.20 -3.13 -2.55
N GLN A 89 11.18 -4.02 -2.50
CA GLN A 89 11.05 -5.38 -3.05
C GLN A 89 9.92 -6.18 -2.36
N GLU A 90 9.72 -6.02 -1.07
CA GLU A 90 8.61 -6.67 -0.35
C GLU A 90 7.23 -6.14 -0.85
N ILE A 91 7.15 -4.85 -1.23
CA ILE A 91 5.94 -4.28 -1.84
C ILE A 91 5.67 -4.90 -3.22
N VAL A 92 6.69 -5.02 -4.05
CA VAL A 92 6.61 -5.71 -5.34
C VAL A 92 6.15 -7.17 -5.17
N ASP A 93 6.65 -7.86 -4.16
CA ASP A 93 6.25 -9.23 -3.85
C ASP A 93 4.78 -9.35 -3.38
N ILE A 94 4.26 -8.32 -2.70
CA ILE A 94 2.82 -8.24 -2.37
C ILE A 94 2.00 -8.17 -3.66
N ALA A 95 2.37 -7.29 -4.60
CA ALA A 95 1.68 -7.17 -5.88
C ALA A 95 1.66 -8.50 -6.67
N LYS A 96 2.80 -9.20 -6.72
CA LYS A 96 2.90 -10.53 -7.35
C LYS A 96 2.02 -11.57 -6.65
N LYS A 97 1.98 -11.59 -5.32
CA LYS A 97 1.13 -12.50 -4.55
C LYS A 97 -0.35 -12.29 -4.85
N ASP A 98 -0.80 -11.04 -4.97
CA ASP A 98 -2.17 -10.71 -5.35
C ASP A 98 -2.51 -11.24 -6.74
N ALA A 99 -1.62 -11.06 -7.73
CA ALA A 99 -1.80 -11.59 -9.08
C ALA A 99 -1.93 -13.12 -9.08
N ILE A 100 -1.04 -13.82 -8.38
CA ILE A 100 -1.06 -15.28 -8.24
C ILE A 100 -2.37 -15.74 -7.55
N HIS A 101 -2.84 -14.99 -6.54
CA HIS A 101 -4.10 -15.29 -5.88
C HIS A 101 -5.27 -15.20 -6.85
N ILE A 102 -5.35 -14.13 -7.64
CA ILE A 102 -6.40 -13.94 -8.65
C ILE A 102 -6.37 -15.06 -9.68
N MET A 103 -5.20 -15.37 -10.25
CA MET A 103 -5.07 -16.45 -11.24
C MET A 103 -5.62 -17.78 -10.73
N LYS A 104 -5.35 -18.11 -9.46
CA LYS A 104 -5.79 -19.39 -8.86
C LYS A 104 -7.27 -19.41 -8.52
N ASN A 105 -7.81 -18.30 -8.01
CA ASN A 105 -9.09 -18.25 -7.32
C ASN A 105 -10.19 -17.49 -8.07
N ALA A 106 -9.88 -16.78 -9.16
CA ALA A 106 -10.89 -16.07 -9.94
C ALA A 106 -11.99 -17.03 -10.44
N PRO A 107 -13.27 -16.62 -10.39
CA PRO A 107 -14.38 -17.41 -10.89
C PRO A 107 -14.15 -17.83 -12.34
N LYS A 108 -14.47 -19.09 -12.65
CA LYS A 108 -14.22 -19.64 -14.01
C LYS A 108 -14.93 -18.85 -15.11
N GLU A 109 -16.13 -18.40 -14.82
CA GLU A 109 -16.97 -17.58 -15.70
C GLU A 109 -16.33 -16.22 -16.04
N ASN A 110 -15.50 -15.68 -15.17
CA ASN A 110 -14.88 -14.37 -15.34
C ASN A 110 -13.48 -14.44 -15.99
N ARG A 111 -12.91 -15.62 -16.18
CA ARG A 111 -11.48 -15.76 -16.58
C ARG A 111 -11.19 -15.17 -17.96
N CYS A 112 -12.10 -15.32 -18.91
CA CYS A 112 -11.93 -14.75 -20.25
C CYS A 112 -11.89 -13.22 -20.18
N ASP A 113 -12.85 -12.62 -19.51
CA ASP A 113 -12.94 -11.15 -19.36
C ASP A 113 -11.75 -10.62 -18.56
N LEU A 114 -11.36 -11.32 -17.50
CA LEU A 114 -10.19 -10.98 -16.71
C LEU A 114 -8.91 -10.96 -17.56
N THR A 115 -8.70 -11.97 -18.42
CA THR A 115 -7.57 -12.01 -19.35
C THR A 115 -7.58 -10.83 -20.31
N ASN A 116 -8.73 -10.47 -20.85
CA ASN A 116 -8.87 -9.33 -21.76
C ASN A 116 -8.52 -8.00 -21.06
N VAL A 117 -8.99 -7.83 -19.81
CA VAL A 117 -8.68 -6.62 -19.01
C VAL A 117 -7.20 -6.54 -18.69
N ILE A 118 -6.56 -7.65 -18.32
CA ILE A 118 -5.13 -7.73 -18.03
C ILE A 118 -4.29 -7.37 -19.25
N ASN A 119 -4.61 -7.94 -20.42
CA ASN A 119 -3.93 -7.62 -21.68
C ASN A 119 -4.07 -6.13 -22.02
N SER A 120 -5.29 -5.58 -21.91
CA SER A 120 -5.55 -4.16 -22.14
C SER A 120 -4.75 -3.25 -21.18
N LEU A 121 -4.64 -3.63 -19.90
CA LEU A 121 -3.81 -2.87 -18.94
C LEU A 121 -2.32 -3.00 -19.28
N SER A 122 -1.84 -4.17 -19.71
CA SER A 122 -0.45 -4.37 -20.13
C SER A 122 -0.07 -3.50 -21.33
N GLU A 123 -0.95 -3.41 -22.33
CA GLU A 123 -0.77 -2.51 -23.47
C GLU A 123 -0.71 -1.05 -23.04
N LEU A 124 -1.61 -0.63 -22.15
CA LEU A 124 -1.63 0.72 -21.60
C LEU A 124 -0.31 1.03 -20.84
N MET A 125 0.16 0.13 -19.99
CA MET A 125 1.40 0.30 -19.24
C MET A 125 2.64 0.35 -20.16
N THR A 126 2.62 -0.34 -21.29
CA THR A 126 3.67 -0.25 -22.30
C THR A 126 3.69 1.14 -22.93
N GLN A 127 2.52 1.70 -23.28
CA GLN A 127 2.41 3.05 -23.84
C GLN A 127 2.89 4.13 -22.85
N VAL A 128 2.51 4.01 -21.57
CA VAL A 128 2.96 4.92 -20.50
C VAL A 128 4.48 4.88 -20.32
N SER A 129 5.09 3.71 -20.45
CA SER A 129 6.55 3.55 -20.32
C SER A 129 7.34 4.17 -21.47
N THR A 130 6.72 4.34 -22.63
CA THR A 130 7.35 4.92 -23.85
C THR A 130 7.08 6.42 -23.98
N ASN A 131 6.04 6.95 -23.33
CA ASN A 131 5.66 8.35 -23.37
C ASN A 131 6.05 9.08 -22.07
N THR A 132 6.66 10.25 -22.21
CA THR A 132 7.09 11.10 -21.09
C THR A 132 5.93 11.79 -20.36
N GLU A 133 4.73 11.81 -20.93
CA GLU A 133 3.56 12.44 -20.32
C GLU A 133 2.41 11.44 -20.19
N CYS A 134 2.02 11.17 -18.95
CA CYS A 134 0.81 10.43 -18.62
C CYS A 134 -0.34 11.46 -18.48
N THR A 135 -1.32 11.39 -19.37
CA THR A 135 -2.50 12.28 -19.29
C THR A 135 -3.47 11.83 -18.19
N GLU A 136 -4.35 12.75 -17.74
CA GLU A 136 -5.39 12.42 -16.77
C GLU A 136 -6.31 11.30 -17.31
N ASP A 137 -6.63 11.33 -18.60
CA ASP A 137 -7.43 10.27 -19.24
C ASP A 137 -6.74 8.90 -19.18
N THR A 138 -5.42 8.87 -19.33
CA THR A 138 -4.64 7.64 -19.19
C THR A 138 -4.67 7.10 -17.77
N LEU A 139 -4.57 7.99 -16.77
CA LEU A 139 -4.68 7.62 -15.36
C LEU A 139 -6.08 7.08 -15.04
N ASP A 140 -7.14 7.69 -15.58
CA ASP A 140 -8.51 7.20 -15.44
C ASP A 140 -8.69 5.80 -16.06
N LEU A 141 -8.08 5.56 -17.21
CA LEU A 141 -8.13 4.24 -17.85
C LEU A 141 -7.43 3.17 -17.02
N ILE A 142 -6.23 3.47 -16.48
CA ILE A 142 -5.51 2.55 -15.59
C ILE A 142 -6.37 2.25 -14.35
N GLU A 143 -6.92 3.27 -13.71
CA GLU A 143 -7.80 3.14 -12.55
C GLU A 143 -8.98 2.22 -12.84
N ASN A 144 -9.68 2.46 -13.94
CA ASN A 144 -10.82 1.65 -14.35
C ASN A 144 -10.44 0.19 -14.60
N LYS A 145 -9.28 -0.07 -15.25
CA LYS A 145 -8.81 -1.44 -15.47
C LYS A 145 -8.46 -2.17 -14.18
N LEU A 146 -7.82 -1.49 -13.22
CA LEU A 146 -7.53 -2.05 -11.91
C LEU A 146 -8.83 -2.38 -11.13
N TYR A 147 -9.86 -1.51 -11.21
CA TYR A 147 -11.18 -1.82 -10.62
C TYR A 147 -11.87 -3.00 -11.30
N GLU A 148 -11.80 -3.11 -12.63
CA GLU A 148 -12.34 -4.26 -13.36
C GLU A 148 -11.66 -5.56 -12.93
N ILE A 149 -10.34 -5.57 -12.73
CA ILE A 149 -9.60 -6.74 -12.22
C ILE A 149 -10.10 -7.16 -10.84
N VAL A 150 -10.25 -6.20 -9.91
CA VAL A 150 -10.80 -6.46 -8.57
C VAL A 150 -12.20 -7.05 -8.66
N LYS A 151 -13.07 -6.47 -9.48
CA LYS A 151 -14.46 -6.92 -9.66
C LYS A 151 -14.54 -8.33 -10.24
N LEU A 152 -13.78 -8.62 -11.28
CA LEU A 152 -13.76 -9.92 -11.95
C LEU A 152 -13.06 -10.99 -11.12
N GLY A 153 -11.97 -10.65 -10.47
CA GLY A 153 -11.21 -11.52 -9.58
C GLY A 153 -11.88 -11.77 -8.24
N LYS A 154 -12.85 -10.93 -7.85
CA LYS A 154 -13.49 -10.90 -6.52
C LYS A 154 -12.46 -10.84 -5.38
N TYR A 155 -11.39 -10.09 -5.59
CA TYR A 155 -10.29 -9.95 -4.65
C TYR A 155 -9.69 -8.55 -4.70
N ASP A 156 -9.50 -7.96 -3.52
CA ASP A 156 -8.88 -6.65 -3.37
C ASP A 156 -7.37 -6.76 -3.59
N ILE A 157 -6.82 -5.96 -4.52
CA ILE A 157 -5.40 -5.95 -4.84
C ILE A 157 -4.72 -4.72 -4.24
N PHE A 158 -3.52 -4.92 -3.68
CA PHE A 158 -2.70 -3.87 -3.09
C PHE A 158 -2.42 -2.74 -4.10
N VAL A 159 -2.07 -3.11 -5.33
CA VAL A 159 -1.71 -2.17 -6.41
C VAL A 159 -2.81 -1.14 -6.68
N LEU A 160 -4.10 -1.53 -6.67
CA LEU A 160 -5.19 -0.58 -6.83
C LEU A 160 -5.22 0.45 -5.70
N PHE A 161 -5.11 -0.01 -4.44
CA PHE A 161 -5.18 0.89 -3.30
C PHE A 161 -3.96 1.82 -3.21
N ASP A 162 -2.77 1.34 -3.57
CA ASP A 162 -1.59 2.17 -3.61
C ASP A 162 -1.66 3.21 -4.75
N PHE A 163 -2.08 2.80 -5.94
CA PHE A 163 -2.36 3.70 -7.05
C PHE A 163 -3.34 4.81 -6.66
N LEU A 164 -4.49 4.45 -6.07
CA LEU A 164 -5.49 5.43 -5.63
C LEU A 164 -4.98 6.37 -4.54
N SER A 165 -4.14 5.88 -3.64
CA SER A 165 -3.56 6.70 -2.57
C SER A 165 -2.56 7.71 -3.14
N GLU A 166 -1.72 7.31 -4.09
CA GLU A 166 -0.78 8.19 -4.77
C GLU A 166 -1.48 9.23 -5.65
N ARG A 167 -2.48 8.81 -6.42
CA ARG A 167 -3.24 9.70 -7.29
C ARG A 167 -3.88 10.87 -6.54
N LYS A 168 -4.29 10.64 -5.30
CA LYS A 168 -4.83 11.70 -4.42
C LYS A 168 -3.76 12.70 -3.96
N LEU A 169 -2.48 12.34 -4.01
CA LEU A 169 -1.37 13.18 -3.59
C LEU A 169 -0.72 13.93 -4.76
N GLN A 170 -0.61 13.26 -5.91
CA GLN A 170 0.06 13.76 -7.12
C GLN A 170 -0.92 13.71 -8.29
N LYS A 171 -1.48 14.86 -8.64
CA LYS A 171 -2.60 14.93 -9.57
C LYS A 171 -2.29 14.61 -11.04
N LYS A 172 -1.03 14.45 -11.48
CA LYS A 172 -0.70 14.46 -12.91
C LYS A 172 0.34 13.45 -13.40
N THR A 173 0.99 12.70 -12.55
CA THR A 173 2.05 11.78 -12.99
C THR A 173 2.01 10.47 -12.23
N LEU A 174 2.31 9.37 -12.91
CA LEU A 174 2.58 8.08 -12.29
C LEU A 174 4.02 8.08 -11.77
N SER A 175 4.23 7.74 -10.49
CA SER A 175 5.59 7.53 -10.00
C SER A 175 6.20 6.26 -10.61
N SER A 176 7.54 6.22 -10.66
CA SER A 176 8.26 5.02 -11.09
C SER A 176 7.92 3.81 -10.23
N GLU A 177 7.73 4.04 -8.93
CA GLU A 177 7.41 2.99 -7.96
C GLU A 177 6.08 2.30 -8.28
N ILE A 178 4.98 3.07 -8.44
CA ILE A 178 3.69 2.48 -8.78
C ILE A 178 3.68 1.85 -10.18
N THR A 179 4.43 2.41 -11.12
CA THR A 179 4.57 1.84 -12.46
C THR A 179 5.21 0.45 -12.39
N GLU A 180 6.26 0.29 -11.61
CA GLU A 180 6.93 -1.00 -11.41
C GLU A 180 6.05 -2.00 -10.63
N GLU A 181 5.25 -1.54 -9.67
CA GLU A 181 4.28 -2.38 -8.96
C GLU A 181 3.22 -2.95 -9.91
N ILE A 182 2.65 -2.10 -10.77
CA ILE A 182 1.67 -2.54 -11.79
C ILE A 182 2.32 -3.54 -12.76
N LYS A 183 3.53 -3.26 -13.25
CA LYS A 183 4.27 -4.17 -14.14
C LYS A 183 4.58 -5.50 -13.46
N ALA A 184 5.00 -5.47 -12.18
CA ALA A 184 5.27 -6.68 -11.42
C ALA A 184 4.01 -7.53 -11.21
N PHE A 185 2.86 -6.88 -10.94
CA PHE A 185 1.56 -7.53 -10.87
C PHE A 185 1.22 -8.21 -12.21
N LEU A 186 1.33 -7.47 -13.32
CA LEU A 186 1.01 -7.97 -14.66
C LEU A 186 1.94 -9.09 -15.13
N SER A 187 3.21 -9.10 -14.70
CA SER A 187 4.21 -10.11 -15.08
C SER A 187 3.88 -11.52 -14.61
N CYS A 188 2.88 -11.68 -13.74
CA CYS A 188 2.44 -12.97 -13.22
C CYS A 188 1.33 -13.63 -14.06
N PHE A 189 0.75 -12.92 -15.02
CA PHE A 189 -0.28 -13.43 -15.93
C PHE A 189 0.29 -13.83 -17.27
#